data_b75fac1766dda1b846cfa3681d7226b8
#
_entry.id   b75fac1766dda1b846cfa3681d7226b8
#
_cell.length_a   1.000
_cell.length_b   1.000
_cell.length_c   1.000
_cell.angle_alpha   90.00
_cell.angle_beta   90.00
_cell.angle_gamma   90.00
#
_symmetry.space_group_name_H-M   'P 1'
#
loop_
_entity.id
_entity.type
_entity.pdbx_description
1 polymer ?
#
loop_
_entity_poly.entity_id
_entity_poly.type
_entity_poly.pdbx_seq_one_letter_code
_entity_poly.pdbx_strand_id
1 'polypeptide(L)'
;MTFPQRLSLLWRRFSPLEERLFATVRNVLPLQATPIFDAQVAAITHVQRLPRWTEIDYYRRRFGRVDWSGVPTFPRTAEFQLACVHFAVGGRRYRATLTCVAGHIFDFGITPSPQSVAFADWDSVPTAALLGDPLAVGDLASVEDIPQAWRDALRRMGPQAASVGWVLHEANTANRITLHEGEFLVLAERAGEEFILHRTEPPSDVMFHLASPDATPEAVGGEIGEILLPPRRSA
;
A
#
# COMPACT_ATOMS: atom_id res chain seq x y z
N MET A 1 -30.22 -1.63 -20.37
CA MET A 1 -30.32 -1.94 -18.94
C MET A 1 -31.72 -1.63 -18.46
N THR A 2 -32.43 -2.61 -17.96
CA THR A 2 -33.81 -2.45 -17.44
C THR A 2 -33.80 -1.85 -16.03
N PHE A 3 -34.85 -1.14 -15.63
CA PHE A 3 -35.01 -0.51 -14.33
C PHE A 3 -34.70 -1.44 -13.12
N PRO A 4 -35.14 -2.75 -13.12
CA PRO A 4 -34.78 -3.67 -12.05
C PRO A 4 -33.30 -4.00 -11.96
N GLN A 5 -32.55 -3.98 -13.07
CA GLN A 5 -31.08 -4.17 -13.05
C GLN A 5 -30.35 -3.00 -12.38
N ARG A 6 -30.88 -1.77 -12.52
CA ARG A 6 -30.32 -0.60 -11.82
C ARG A 6 -30.56 -0.63 -10.31
N LEU A 7 -31.68 -1.13 -9.85
CA LEU A 7 -32.00 -1.27 -8.42
C LEU A 7 -31.13 -2.34 -7.74
N SER A 8 -30.87 -3.47 -8.39
CA SER A 8 -29.99 -4.51 -7.85
C SER A 8 -28.55 -4.04 -7.66
N LEU A 9 -28.10 -3.00 -8.40
CA LEU A 9 -26.78 -2.41 -8.32
C LEU A 9 -26.58 -1.52 -7.09
N LEU A 10 -27.64 -0.93 -6.57
CA LEU A 10 -27.59 -0.13 -5.34
C LEU A 10 -27.26 -0.97 -4.10
N TRP A 11 -27.46 -2.29 -4.16
CA TRP A 11 -27.23 -3.24 -3.06
C TRP A 11 -25.95 -4.05 -3.22
N ARG A 12 -25.35 -4.05 -4.41
CA ARG A 12 -24.05 -4.72 -4.63
C ARG A 12 -22.91 -3.78 -4.34
N ARG A 13 -22.04 -4.16 -3.43
CA ARG A 13 -20.81 -3.44 -3.12
C ARG A 13 -19.91 -3.33 -4.35
N PHE A 14 -19.70 -4.42 -5.05
CA PHE A 14 -18.91 -4.49 -6.28
C PHE A 14 -19.78 -4.68 -7.52
N SER A 15 -19.34 -4.12 -8.64
CA SER A 15 -19.88 -4.43 -9.96
C SER A 15 -19.33 -5.79 -10.45
N PRO A 16 -20.00 -6.44 -11.45
CA PRO A 16 -19.45 -7.65 -12.06
C PRO A 16 -18.04 -7.48 -12.61
N LEU A 17 -17.68 -6.29 -13.11
CA LEU A 17 -16.32 -5.96 -13.53
C LEU A 17 -15.35 -6.07 -12.37
N GLU A 18 -15.62 -5.43 -11.25
CA GLU A 18 -14.74 -5.40 -10.08
C GLU A 18 -14.60 -6.80 -9.45
N GLU A 19 -15.69 -7.55 -9.37
CA GLU A 19 -15.67 -8.94 -8.89
C GLU A 19 -14.74 -9.81 -9.73
N ARG A 20 -14.80 -9.68 -11.07
CA ARG A 20 -13.93 -10.40 -11.99
C ARG A 20 -12.48 -9.94 -11.91
N LEU A 21 -12.23 -8.63 -11.78
CA LEU A 21 -10.89 -8.08 -11.61
C LEU A 21 -10.24 -8.62 -10.34
N PHE A 22 -10.93 -8.57 -9.20
CA PHE A 22 -10.41 -9.14 -7.95
C PHE A 22 -10.13 -10.64 -8.06
N ALA A 23 -11.06 -11.41 -8.65
CA ALA A 23 -10.85 -12.84 -8.85
C ALA A 23 -9.65 -13.13 -9.75
N THR A 24 -9.44 -12.31 -10.79
CA THR A 24 -8.30 -12.48 -11.71
C THR A 24 -6.98 -12.13 -11.05
N VAL A 25 -6.92 -11.03 -10.27
CA VAL A 25 -5.71 -10.68 -9.49
C VAL A 25 -5.40 -11.77 -8.47
N ARG A 26 -6.41 -12.26 -7.73
CA ARG A 26 -6.24 -13.32 -6.74
C ARG A 26 -5.50 -14.55 -7.28
N ASN A 27 -5.78 -14.92 -8.54
CA ASN A 27 -5.19 -16.11 -9.17
C ASN A 27 -3.69 -15.99 -9.48
N VAL A 28 -3.13 -14.79 -9.49
CA VAL A 28 -1.69 -14.55 -9.74
C VAL A 28 -0.91 -14.20 -8.48
N LEU A 29 -1.59 -14.08 -7.33
CA LEU A 29 -0.92 -13.77 -6.07
C LEU A 29 -0.14 -14.97 -5.53
N PRO A 30 0.99 -14.72 -4.86
CA PRO A 30 1.65 -15.74 -4.03
C PRO A 30 0.67 -16.32 -3.00
N LEU A 31 0.81 -17.62 -2.72
CA LEU A 31 -0.09 -18.33 -1.81
C LEU A 31 -0.19 -17.66 -0.43
N GLN A 32 0.93 -17.12 0.07
CA GLN A 32 0.98 -16.43 1.37
C GLN A 32 0.28 -15.06 1.35
N ALA A 33 0.23 -14.39 0.19
CA ALA A 33 -0.44 -13.09 0.03
C ALA A 33 -1.96 -13.23 -0.12
N THR A 34 -2.43 -14.36 -0.63
CA THR A 34 -3.86 -14.59 -0.92
C THR A 34 -4.78 -14.41 0.29
N PRO A 35 -4.49 -14.93 1.51
CA PRO A 35 -5.36 -14.72 2.67
C PRO A 35 -5.45 -13.24 3.08
N ILE A 36 -4.36 -12.49 2.95
CA ILE A 36 -4.32 -11.05 3.24
C ILE A 36 -5.22 -10.30 2.24
N PHE A 37 -5.06 -10.60 0.96
CA PHE A 37 -5.87 -10.03 -0.12
C PHE A 37 -7.36 -10.30 0.09
N ASP A 38 -7.74 -11.56 0.34
CA ASP A 38 -9.12 -11.98 0.56
C ASP A 38 -9.74 -11.25 1.76
N ALA A 39 -8.98 -11.12 2.87
CA ALA A 39 -9.42 -10.38 4.05
C ALA A 39 -9.63 -8.89 3.76
N GLN A 40 -8.75 -8.26 3.00
CA GLN A 40 -8.87 -6.86 2.61
C GLN A 40 -10.08 -6.63 1.69
N VAL A 41 -10.24 -7.45 0.64
CA VAL A 41 -11.41 -7.37 -0.25
C VAL A 41 -12.71 -7.57 0.53
N ALA A 42 -12.74 -8.52 1.48
CA ALA A 42 -13.88 -8.73 2.35
C ALA A 42 -14.17 -7.53 3.27
N ALA A 43 -13.16 -6.81 3.71
CA ALA A 43 -13.27 -5.67 4.61
C ALA A 43 -13.71 -4.36 3.93
N ILE A 44 -13.60 -4.22 2.60
CA ILE A 44 -14.04 -3.03 1.86
C ILE A 44 -15.53 -2.80 2.12
N THR A 45 -15.91 -1.62 2.58
CA THR A 45 -17.31 -1.24 2.86
C THR A 45 -17.81 -0.13 1.95
N HIS A 46 -16.92 0.57 1.28
CA HIS A 46 -17.24 1.70 0.42
C HIS A 46 -16.41 1.65 -0.86
N VAL A 47 -17.06 1.91 -1.99
CA VAL A 47 -16.43 1.97 -3.32
C VAL A 47 -16.78 3.31 -3.93
N GLN A 48 -15.75 4.08 -4.27
CA GLN A 48 -15.89 5.36 -4.96
C GLN A 48 -15.46 5.16 -6.41
N ARG A 49 -16.33 5.45 -7.35
CA ARG A 49 -16.04 5.35 -8.79
C ARG A 49 -15.94 6.75 -9.36
N LEU A 50 -14.76 7.13 -9.82
CA LEU A 50 -14.52 8.40 -10.47
C LEU A 50 -15.28 8.48 -11.81
N PRO A 51 -15.45 9.68 -12.39
CA PRO A 51 -16.17 9.85 -13.64
C PRO A 51 -15.67 8.88 -14.73
N ARG A 52 -16.62 8.22 -15.40
CA ARG A 52 -16.35 7.19 -16.43
C ARG A 52 -15.66 5.92 -15.91
N TRP A 53 -15.49 5.76 -14.59
CA TRP A 53 -14.88 4.60 -13.95
C TRP A 53 -13.42 4.34 -14.38
N THR A 54 -12.69 5.37 -14.73
CA THR A 54 -11.27 5.26 -15.04
C THR A 54 -10.42 4.96 -13.82
N GLU A 55 -10.97 5.29 -12.65
CA GLU A 55 -10.40 5.00 -11.34
C GLU A 55 -11.52 4.58 -10.39
N ILE A 56 -11.27 3.55 -9.60
CA ILE A 56 -12.24 2.96 -8.67
C ILE A 56 -11.53 2.74 -7.35
N ASP A 57 -11.83 3.61 -6.37
CA ASP A 57 -11.20 3.59 -5.05
C ASP A 57 -11.96 2.71 -4.08
N TYR A 58 -11.22 2.05 -3.21
CA TYR A 58 -11.73 1.11 -2.22
C TYR A 58 -11.38 1.56 -0.81
N TYR A 59 -12.41 1.64 0.04
CA TYR A 59 -12.26 2.06 1.42
C TYR A 59 -12.96 1.09 2.37
N ARG A 60 -12.33 0.86 3.51
CA ARG A 60 -13.03 0.41 4.68
C ARG A 60 -13.41 1.64 5.50
N ARG A 61 -14.70 1.92 5.63
CA ARG A 61 -15.22 3.02 6.46
C ARG A 61 -15.86 2.48 7.73
N ARG A 62 -15.49 3.06 8.87
CA ARG A 62 -16.11 2.81 10.17
C ARG A 62 -16.42 4.16 10.81
N PHE A 63 -17.67 4.36 11.23
CA PHE A 63 -18.16 5.64 11.78
C PHE A 63 -17.83 6.87 10.90
N GLY A 64 -17.92 6.72 9.58
CA GLY A 64 -17.69 7.80 8.61
C GLY A 64 -16.21 8.08 8.28
N ARG A 65 -15.26 7.43 8.94
CA ARG A 65 -13.81 7.58 8.70
C ARG A 65 -13.24 6.35 8.02
N VAL A 66 -12.16 6.53 7.26
CA VAL A 66 -11.37 5.42 6.74
C VAL A 66 -10.66 4.76 7.93
N ASP A 67 -10.86 3.45 8.07
CA ASP A 67 -10.32 2.69 9.20
C ASP A 67 -10.03 1.25 8.76
N TRP A 68 -8.77 0.93 8.60
CA TRP A 68 -8.28 -0.40 8.27
C TRP A 68 -7.82 -1.20 9.50
N SER A 69 -8.02 -0.69 10.71
CA SER A 69 -7.58 -1.35 11.94
C SER A 69 -8.14 -2.78 12.06
N GLY A 70 -7.25 -3.73 12.41
CA GLY A 70 -7.59 -5.15 12.52
C GLY A 70 -7.80 -5.89 11.20
N VAL A 71 -7.54 -5.26 10.04
CA VAL A 71 -7.47 -5.95 8.74
C VAL A 71 -6.02 -6.31 8.47
N PRO A 72 -5.71 -7.56 8.08
CA PRO A 72 -4.35 -7.93 7.70
C PRO A 72 -3.80 -7.04 6.59
N THR A 73 -2.54 -6.62 6.70
CA THR A 73 -1.83 -5.77 5.74
C THR A 73 -0.77 -6.55 5.00
N PHE A 74 -0.51 -6.16 3.76
CA PHE A 74 0.71 -6.61 3.10
C PHE A 74 1.92 -6.01 3.83
N PRO A 75 3.02 -6.77 3.96
CA PRO A 75 4.27 -6.24 4.52
C PRO A 75 4.83 -5.04 3.77
N ARG A 76 4.61 -4.98 2.46
CA ARG A 76 4.98 -3.85 1.62
C ARG A 76 4.02 -2.68 1.86
N THR A 77 4.49 -1.65 2.55
CA THR A 77 3.68 -0.48 2.96
C THR A 77 3.80 0.71 2.02
N ALA A 78 4.88 0.81 1.24
CA ALA A 78 4.99 1.82 0.19
C ALA A 78 3.87 1.68 -0.84
N GLU A 79 3.52 2.76 -1.52
CA GLU A 79 2.63 2.70 -2.67
C GLU A 79 3.26 1.86 -3.78
N PHE A 80 2.51 0.90 -4.30
CA PHE A 80 2.96 0.07 -5.40
C PHE A 80 1.82 -0.48 -6.22
N GLN A 81 2.10 -0.76 -7.49
CA GLN A 81 1.19 -1.49 -8.36
C GLN A 81 1.31 -2.99 -8.07
N LEU A 82 0.23 -3.58 -7.55
CA LEU A 82 0.21 -5.00 -7.18
C LEU A 82 0.12 -5.90 -8.42
N ALA A 83 -0.85 -5.63 -9.28
CA ALA A 83 -1.09 -6.46 -10.46
C ALA A 83 -1.70 -5.66 -11.60
N CYS A 84 -1.52 -6.17 -12.82
CA CYS A 84 -2.18 -5.66 -14.02
C CYS A 84 -3.04 -6.76 -14.63
N VAL A 85 -4.28 -6.44 -14.98
CA VAL A 85 -5.23 -7.32 -15.65
C VAL A 85 -5.53 -6.81 -17.04
N HIS A 86 -5.40 -7.65 -18.05
CA HIS A 86 -5.82 -7.38 -19.42
C HIS A 86 -7.08 -8.18 -19.74
N PHE A 87 -8.09 -7.52 -20.25
CA PHE A 87 -9.35 -8.14 -20.66
C PHE A 87 -9.92 -7.46 -21.91
N ALA A 88 -10.89 -8.10 -22.56
CA ALA A 88 -11.55 -7.56 -23.75
C ALA A 88 -13.07 -7.69 -23.65
N VAL A 89 -13.78 -6.70 -24.18
CA VAL A 89 -15.25 -6.67 -24.25
C VAL A 89 -15.65 -6.03 -25.58
N GLY A 90 -16.44 -6.76 -26.38
CA GLY A 90 -16.89 -6.30 -27.69
C GLY A 90 -15.75 -5.97 -28.64
N GLY A 91 -14.66 -6.74 -28.61
CA GLY A 91 -13.46 -6.54 -29.41
C GLY A 91 -12.54 -5.43 -28.92
N ARG A 92 -12.93 -4.66 -27.89
CA ARG A 92 -12.11 -3.59 -27.33
C ARG A 92 -11.29 -4.11 -26.15
N ARG A 93 -9.99 -3.80 -26.13
CA ARG A 93 -9.05 -4.18 -25.08
C ARG A 93 -9.03 -3.15 -23.96
N TYR A 94 -8.91 -3.66 -22.72
CA TYR A 94 -8.81 -2.89 -21.48
C TYR A 94 -7.62 -3.36 -20.67
N ARG A 95 -7.07 -2.43 -19.91
CA ARG A 95 -6.03 -2.67 -18.91
C ARG A 95 -6.52 -2.12 -17.57
N ALA A 96 -6.53 -2.95 -16.54
CA ALA A 96 -6.81 -2.55 -15.16
C ALA A 96 -5.55 -2.78 -14.31
N THR A 97 -5.11 -1.77 -13.57
CA THR A 97 -3.96 -1.88 -12.67
C THR A 97 -4.43 -1.67 -11.25
N LEU A 98 -4.16 -2.63 -10.38
CA LEU A 98 -4.48 -2.56 -8.96
C LEU A 98 -3.31 -1.95 -8.20
N THR A 99 -3.57 -0.86 -7.48
CA THR A 99 -2.61 -0.17 -6.62
C THR A 99 -2.87 -0.50 -5.15
N CYS A 100 -1.79 -0.61 -4.38
CA CYS A 100 -1.82 -0.72 -2.93
C CYS A 100 -1.13 0.48 -2.29
N VAL A 101 -1.68 0.96 -1.17
CA VAL A 101 -1.13 2.07 -0.36
C VAL A 101 -1.14 1.65 1.10
N ALA A 102 -0.06 1.90 1.83
CA ALA A 102 0.11 1.51 3.24
C ALA A 102 -0.21 0.02 3.51
N GLY A 103 0.13 -0.85 2.57
CA GLY A 103 -0.13 -2.29 2.67
C GLY A 103 -1.58 -2.71 2.42
N HIS A 104 -2.45 -1.80 1.98
CA HIS A 104 -3.86 -2.06 1.69
C HIS A 104 -4.18 -1.87 0.22
N ILE A 105 -5.16 -2.62 -0.27
CA ILE A 105 -5.78 -2.38 -1.58
C ILE A 105 -6.38 -0.97 -1.58
N PHE A 106 -6.03 -0.17 -2.59
CA PHE A 106 -6.47 1.21 -2.69
C PHE A 106 -7.36 1.46 -3.91
N ASP A 107 -6.88 1.25 -5.14
CA ASP A 107 -7.64 1.54 -6.34
C ASP A 107 -7.41 0.55 -7.48
N PHE A 108 -8.35 0.55 -8.44
CA PHE A 108 -8.13 0.11 -9.81
C PHE A 108 -8.11 1.31 -10.75
N GLY A 109 -6.95 1.60 -11.36
CA GLY A 109 -6.85 2.46 -12.54
C GLY A 109 -7.17 1.66 -13.81
N ILE A 110 -8.16 2.10 -14.62
CA ILE A 110 -8.63 1.33 -15.79
C ILE A 110 -8.59 2.17 -17.07
N THR A 111 -7.94 1.65 -18.09
CA THR A 111 -7.81 2.29 -19.41
C THR A 111 -8.16 1.30 -20.54
N PRO A 112 -8.96 1.70 -21.53
CA PRO A 112 -9.80 2.91 -21.59
C PRO A 112 -10.95 2.84 -20.57
N SER A 113 -11.79 3.91 -20.50
CA SER A 113 -12.92 3.98 -19.57
C SER A 113 -13.83 2.76 -19.66
N PRO A 114 -14.09 2.03 -18.56
CA PRO A 114 -14.87 0.80 -18.55
C PRO A 114 -16.38 1.01 -18.32
N GLN A 115 -16.86 2.26 -18.16
CA GLN A 115 -18.24 2.55 -17.76
C GLN A 115 -19.28 1.86 -18.62
N SER A 116 -19.06 1.79 -19.94
CA SER A 116 -19.98 1.18 -20.91
C SER A 116 -19.99 -0.36 -20.84
N VAL A 117 -18.95 -0.97 -20.25
CA VAL A 117 -18.77 -2.44 -20.23
C VAL A 117 -18.71 -3.00 -18.81
N ALA A 118 -18.99 -2.19 -17.79
CA ALA A 118 -18.88 -2.57 -16.39
C ALA A 118 -19.73 -3.79 -16.00
N PHE A 119 -20.77 -4.09 -16.80
CA PHE A 119 -21.70 -5.21 -16.59
C PHE A 119 -21.76 -6.17 -17.77
N ALA A 120 -20.89 -5.97 -18.76
CA ALA A 120 -20.85 -6.85 -19.93
C ALA A 120 -20.03 -8.11 -19.64
N ASP A 121 -20.29 -9.15 -20.43
CA ASP A 121 -19.42 -10.33 -20.41
C ASP A 121 -18.13 -10.04 -21.16
N TRP A 122 -17.06 -10.70 -20.73
CA TRP A 122 -15.76 -10.58 -21.35
C TRP A 122 -15.66 -11.53 -22.53
N ASP A 123 -14.97 -11.08 -23.59
CA ASP A 123 -14.82 -11.85 -24.83
C ASP A 123 -13.96 -13.10 -24.65
N SER A 124 -13.08 -13.09 -23.65
CA SER A 124 -12.12 -14.16 -23.37
C SER A 124 -11.74 -14.20 -21.90
N VAL A 125 -11.04 -15.26 -21.51
CA VAL A 125 -10.42 -15.35 -20.20
C VAL A 125 -9.39 -14.22 -20.05
N PRO A 126 -9.45 -13.41 -18.98
CA PRO A 126 -8.49 -12.34 -18.75
C PRO A 126 -7.11 -12.89 -18.45
N THR A 127 -6.09 -12.10 -18.76
CA THR A 127 -4.72 -12.38 -18.32
C THR A 127 -4.32 -11.40 -17.23
N ALA A 128 -3.64 -11.88 -16.20
CA ALA A 128 -3.07 -11.03 -15.17
C ALA A 128 -1.57 -11.27 -15.01
N ALA A 129 -0.87 -10.22 -14.61
CA ALA A 129 0.53 -10.29 -14.22
C ALA A 129 0.72 -9.57 -12.89
N LEU A 130 1.48 -10.17 -11.99
CA LEU A 130 1.96 -9.53 -10.79
C LEU A 130 2.99 -8.47 -11.19
N LEU A 131 2.84 -7.23 -10.73
CA LEU A 131 3.76 -6.12 -11.01
C LEU A 131 4.71 -5.86 -9.85
N GLY A 132 4.23 -6.05 -8.62
CA GLY A 132 5.03 -5.88 -7.42
C GLY A 132 4.79 -7.02 -6.44
N ASP A 133 5.84 -7.47 -5.75
CA ASP A 133 5.71 -8.47 -4.70
C ASP A 133 5.06 -7.84 -3.45
N PRO A 134 3.83 -8.25 -3.08
CA PRO A 134 3.15 -7.70 -1.90
C PRO A 134 3.79 -8.16 -0.58
N LEU A 135 4.61 -9.22 -0.62
CA LEU A 135 5.31 -9.77 0.53
C LEU A 135 6.73 -9.20 0.68
N ALA A 136 7.19 -8.42 -0.30
CA ALA A 136 8.45 -7.71 -0.15
C ALA A 136 8.35 -6.80 1.07
N VAL A 137 9.09 -7.11 2.10
CA VAL A 137 9.46 -6.13 3.12
C VAL A 137 10.36 -5.16 2.41
N GLY A 138 10.04 -3.86 2.47
CA GLY A 138 10.76 -2.85 1.71
C GLY A 138 12.27 -3.10 1.77
N ASP A 139 12.86 -3.42 0.64
CA ASP A 139 14.27 -3.70 0.57
C ASP A 139 15.06 -2.39 0.50
N LEU A 140 15.21 -1.74 1.65
CA LEU A 140 16.18 -0.67 1.82
C LEU A 140 17.62 -1.15 1.51
N ALA A 141 17.79 -2.47 1.30
CA ALA A 141 19.08 -3.07 0.98
C ALA A 141 19.67 -2.64 -0.38
N SER A 142 18.86 -2.03 -1.26
CA SER A 142 19.32 -1.54 -2.56
C SER A 142 19.80 -0.08 -2.54
N VAL A 143 19.63 0.66 -1.44
CA VAL A 143 20.20 2.01 -1.31
C VAL A 143 21.58 1.89 -0.72
N GLU A 144 22.58 2.12 -1.56
CA GLU A 144 24.00 2.04 -1.19
C GLU A 144 24.34 2.94 0.01
N ASP A 145 23.61 4.03 0.20
CA ASP A 145 23.84 5.05 1.23
C ASP A 145 23.23 4.74 2.60
N ILE A 146 22.49 3.63 2.76
CA ILE A 146 21.85 3.30 4.04
C ILE A 146 22.79 2.45 4.90
N PRO A 147 23.03 2.83 6.18
CA PRO A 147 23.89 2.07 7.08
C PRO A 147 23.46 0.60 7.21
N GLN A 148 24.43 -0.31 7.22
CA GLN A 148 24.18 -1.76 7.32
C GLN A 148 23.35 -2.12 8.58
N ALA A 149 23.58 -1.43 9.69
CA ALA A 149 22.83 -1.62 10.93
C ALA A 149 21.32 -1.39 10.74
N TRP A 150 20.92 -0.40 9.94
CA TRP A 150 19.53 -0.15 9.60
C TRP A 150 18.94 -1.27 8.74
N ARG A 151 19.66 -1.71 7.72
CA ARG A 151 19.24 -2.83 6.86
C ARG A 151 18.97 -4.09 7.67
N ASP A 152 19.84 -4.38 8.63
CA ASP A 152 19.71 -5.55 9.50
C ASP A 152 18.57 -5.38 10.50
N ALA A 153 18.34 -4.17 11.02
CA ALA A 153 17.22 -3.86 11.88
C ALA A 153 15.88 -4.03 11.15
N LEU A 154 15.77 -3.53 9.91
CA LEU A 154 14.57 -3.69 9.06
C LEU A 154 14.23 -5.17 8.80
N ARG A 155 15.23 -5.97 8.43
CA ARG A 155 15.02 -7.40 8.19
C ARG A 155 14.51 -8.13 9.42
N ARG A 156 15.01 -7.79 10.61
CA ARG A 156 14.61 -8.43 11.86
C ARG A 156 13.28 -7.93 12.40
N MET A 157 13.04 -6.62 12.32
CA MET A 157 11.97 -5.97 13.10
C MET A 157 10.87 -5.33 12.25
N GLY A 158 11.04 -5.25 10.92
CA GLY A 158 10.08 -4.59 10.04
C GLY A 158 8.61 -4.99 10.28
N PRO A 159 8.27 -6.29 10.33
CA PRO A 159 6.90 -6.73 10.58
C PRO A 159 6.37 -6.31 11.97
N GLN A 160 7.24 -6.28 12.99
CA GLN A 160 6.86 -5.88 14.35
C GLN A 160 6.71 -4.35 14.45
N ALA A 161 7.59 -3.59 13.81
CA ALA A 161 7.50 -2.14 13.74
C ALA A 161 6.19 -1.70 13.05
N ALA A 162 5.81 -2.36 11.97
CA ALA A 162 4.52 -2.12 11.29
C ALA A 162 3.33 -2.40 12.22
N SER A 163 3.42 -3.40 13.10
CA SER A 163 2.34 -3.72 14.05
C SER A 163 2.11 -2.66 15.13
N VAL A 164 3.08 -1.79 15.38
CA VAL A 164 3.00 -0.67 16.33
C VAL A 164 2.91 0.70 15.63
N GLY A 165 2.57 0.70 14.34
CA GLY A 165 2.19 1.89 13.60
C GLY A 165 3.32 2.57 12.81
N TRP A 166 4.52 1.99 12.74
CA TRP A 166 5.57 2.49 11.87
C TRP A 166 5.32 2.07 10.42
N VAL A 167 5.42 3.01 9.50
CA VAL A 167 5.49 2.80 8.05
C VAL A 167 6.94 2.86 7.64
N LEU A 168 7.46 1.77 7.09
CA LEU A 168 8.85 1.69 6.63
C LEU A 168 8.91 2.01 5.14
N HIS A 169 9.74 2.98 4.76
CA HIS A 169 9.88 3.39 3.37
C HIS A 169 10.87 2.50 2.62
N GLU A 170 10.51 2.13 1.41
CA GLU A 170 11.43 1.46 0.48
C GLU A 170 12.43 2.48 -0.09
N ALA A 171 13.58 1.99 -0.50
CA ALA A 171 14.66 2.81 -1.03
C ALA A 171 14.25 3.76 -2.17
N ASN A 172 13.37 3.29 -3.04
CA ASN A 172 12.88 4.04 -4.20
C ASN A 172 11.69 4.96 -3.89
N THR A 173 11.10 4.85 -2.71
CA THR A 173 9.96 5.65 -2.25
C THR A 173 10.29 6.51 -1.03
N ALA A 174 11.51 6.36 -0.47
CA ALA A 174 11.94 7.18 0.63
C ALA A 174 12.00 8.65 0.20
N ASN A 175 11.25 9.49 0.90
CA ASN A 175 11.22 10.92 0.65
C ASN A 175 12.52 11.57 1.14
N ARG A 176 13.04 12.51 0.35
CA ARG A 176 14.09 13.42 0.82
C ARG A 176 13.46 14.65 1.44
N ILE A 177 13.95 15.04 2.60
CA ILE A 177 13.56 16.28 3.27
C ILE A 177 14.82 17.11 3.56
N THR A 178 14.67 18.44 3.44
CA THR A 178 15.73 19.39 3.80
C THR A 178 15.35 20.04 5.11
N LEU A 179 16.18 19.85 6.12
CA LEU A 179 16.10 20.51 7.41
C LEU A 179 17.26 21.50 7.56
N HIS A 180 17.28 22.27 8.65
CA HIS A 180 18.36 23.24 8.90
C HIS A 180 19.74 22.57 8.99
N GLU A 181 19.77 21.33 9.48
CA GLU A 181 20.99 20.54 9.69
C GLU A 181 21.49 19.82 8.43
N GLY A 182 20.73 19.87 7.31
CA GLY A 182 21.12 19.24 6.04
C GLY A 182 20.00 18.50 5.34
N GLU A 183 20.37 17.64 4.38
CA GLU A 183 19.44 16.76 3.67
C GLU A 183 19.33 15.39 4.34
N PHE A 184 18.11 14.92 4.43
CA PHE A 184 17.78 13.66 5.08
C PHE A 184 16.89 12.79 4.19
N LEU A 185 17.09 11.49 4.29
CA LEU A 185 16.22 10.46 3.73
C LEU A 185 15.30 9.96 4.84
N VAL A 186 13.98 10.00 4.61
CA VAL A 186 12.99 9.45 5.56
C VAL A 186 12.96 7.94 5.39
N LEU A 187 13.38 7.20 6.40
CA LEU A 187 13.45 5.74 6.38
C LEU A 187 12.20 5.10 6.96
N ALA A 188 11.59 5.73 7.95
CA ALA A 188 10.34 5.30 8.55
C ALA A 188 9.56 6.49 9.08
N GLU A 189 8.24 6.35 9.12
CA GLU A 189 7.35 7.34 9.74
C GLU A 189 6.30 6.66 10.62
N ARG A 190 5.79 7.38 11.63
CA ARG A 190 4.68 6.95 12.46
C ARG A 190 3.64 8.06 12.57
N ALA A 191 2.42 7.76 12.13
CA ALA A 191 1.27 8.68 12.14
C ALA A 191 1.49 10.02 11.39
N GLY A 192 2.53 10.13 10.55
CA GLY A 192 2.90 11.37 9.86
C GLY A 192 3.52 12.44 10.78
N GLU A 193 3.85 12.07 12.04
CA GLU A 193 4.37 13.00 13.04
C GLU A 193 5.78 12.65 13.50
N GLU A 194 6.10 11.36 13.61
CA GLU A 194 7.43 10.89 14.02
C GLU A 194 8.16 10.26 12.83
N PHE A 195 9.46 10.50 12.72
CA PHE A 195 10.27 10.05 11.60
C PHE A 195 11.60 9.47 12.06
N ILE A 196 12.05 8.42 11.37
CA ILE A 196 13.44 7.97 11.41
C ILE A 196 14.12 8.45 10.14
N LEU A 197 15.21 9.16 10.31
CA LEU A 197 15.93 9.87 9.25
C LEU A 197 17.36 9.36 9.12
N HIS A 198 17.85 9.36 7.90
CA HIS A 198 19.27 9.17 7.59
C HIS A 198 19.78 10.43 6.88
N ARG A 199 20.80 11.08 7.44
CA ARG A 199 21.39 12.28 6.86
C ARG A 199 22.27 11.93 5.67
N THR A 200 21.92 12.46 4.51
CA THR A 200 22.63 12.22 3.26
C THR A 200 23.59 13.35 2.92
N GLU A 201 23.32 14.59 3.41
CA GLU A 201 24.19 15.73 3.18
C GLU A 201 24.23 16.65 4.41
N PRO A 202 25.41 16.83 5.06
CA PRO A 202 26.60 16.01 4.88
C PRO A 202 26.36 14.55 5.31
N PRO A 203 27.01 13.57 4.67
CA PRO A 203 26.82 12.14 4.97
C PRO A 203 27.10 11.82 6.44
N SER A 204 26.30 10.92 7.02
CA SER A 204 26.45 10.50 8.41
C SER A 204 26.06 9.04 8.58
N ASP A 205 26.85 8.28 9.33
CA ASP A 205 26.52 6.89 9.70
C ASP A 205 25.49 6.83 10.86
N VAL A 206 25.14 7.99 11.41
CA VAL A 206 24.20 8.10 12.52
C VAL A 206 22.79 8.29 11.99
N MET A 207 21.85 7.56 12.57
CA MET A 207 20.42 7.75 12.35
C MET A 207 19.90 8.86 13.25
N PHE A 208 18.83 9.50 12.83
CA PHE A 208 18.18 10.57 13.57
C PHE A 208 16.70 10.23 13.79
N HIS A 209 16.22 10.60 14.98
CA HIS A 209 14.80 10.58 15.32
C HIS A 209 14.27 12.01 15.29
N LEU A 210 13.18 12.22 14.58
CA LEU A 210 12.44 13.47 14.56
C LEU A 210 11.08 13.21 15.22
N ALA A 211 10.88 13.75 16.41
CA ALA A 211 9.70 13.49 17.24
C ALA A 211 8.45 14.25 16.77
N SER A 212 8.63 15.28 15.92
CA SER A 212 7.55 15.99 15.22
C SER A 212 8.15 16.76 14.04
N PRO A 213 7.34 17.17 13.04
CA PRO A 213 7.83 17.93 11.89
C PRO A 213 8.57 19.23 12.24
N ASP A 214 8.24 19.84 13.38
CA ASP A 214 8.83 21.09 13.87
C ASP A 214 9.99 20.88 14.88
N ALA A 215 10.30 19.62 15.20
CA ALA A 215 11.39 19.30 16.13
C ALA A 215 12.76 19.34 15.44
N THR A 216 13.82 19.46 16.24
CA THR A 216 15.19 19.25 15.76
C THR A 216 15.48 17.74 15.72
N PRO A 217 16.09 17.22 14.65
CA PRO A 217 16.48 15.81 14.59
C PRO A 217 17.48 15.47 15.68
N GLU A 218 17.18 14.45 16.48
CA GLU A 218 18.05 13.96 17.53
C GLU A 218 18.79 12.70 17.04
N ALA A 219 20.11 12.66 17.26
CA ALA A 219 20.89 11.47 16.92
C ALA A 219 20.43 10.26 17.74
N VAL A 220 20.16 9.17 17.05
CA VAL A 220 19.78 7.90 17.68
C VAL A 220 21.05 7.25 18.25
N GLY A 221 21.26 7.40 19.55
CA GLY A 221 22.35 6.78 20.29
C GLY A 221 21.88 5.48 20.95
N GLY A 222 21.78 4.39 20.20
CA GLY A 222 21.33 3.12 20.76
C GLY A 222 20.84 2.15 19.70
N GLU A 223 20.30 1.02 20.12
CA GLU A 223 19.69 0.11 19.15
C GLU A 223 18.40 0.73 18.61
N ILE A 224 18.33 0.87 17.29
CA ILE A 224 17.12 1.33 16.55
C ILE A 224 15.86 0.56 17.00
N GLY A 225 16.05 -0.68 17.48
CA GLY A 225 15.00 -1.49 18.06
C GLY A 225 14.26 -0.86 19.23
N GLU A 226 14.92 -0.06 20.02
CA GLU A 226 14.30 0.61 21.18
C GLU A 226 13.32 1.70 20.76
N ILE A 227 13.54 2.33 19.61
CA ILE A 227 12.64 3.34 19.05
C ILE A 227 11.47 2.69 18.30
N LEU A 228 11.78 1.73 17.45
CA LEU A 228 10.75 1.05 16.64
C LEU A 228 9.85 0.15 17.49
N LEU A 229 10.37 -0.41 18.55
CA LEU A 229 9.66 -1.32 19.45
C LEU A 229 9.86 -0.84 20.90
N PRO A 230 9.07 0.15 21.36
CA PRO A 230 9.17 0.62 22.74
C PRO A 230 9.02 -0.54 23.72
N PRO A 231 9.77 -0.53 24.85
CA PRO A 231 9.74 -1.62 25.81
C PRO A 231 8.31 -1.92 26.22
N ARG A 232 7.95 -3.20 26.22
CA ARG A 232 6.64 -3.63 26.72
C ARG A 232 6.52 -3.13 28.14
N ARG A 233 5.58 -2.22 28.41
CA ARG A 233 5.26 -1.83 29.77
C ARG A 233 4.84 -3.12 30.49
N SER A 234 5.69 -3.54 31.42
CA SER A 234 5.33 -4.62 32.34
C SER A 234 4.02 -4.24 33.03
N ALA A 235 3.01 -5.08 32.84
CA ALA A 235 1.71 -4.92 33.49
C ALA A 235 1.82 -5.23 34.98
#